data_ff09973b577757e87f851163200ecab7
#
_entry.id   ff09973b577757e87f851163200ecab7
#
_cell.length_a   1.000
_cell.length_b   1.000
_cell.length_c   1.000
_cell.angle_alpha   90.00
_cell.angle_beta   90.00
_cell.angle_gamma   90.00
#
_symmetry.space_group_name_H-M   'P 1'
#
loop_
_entity.id
_entity.type
_entity.pdbx_description
1 polymer ?
#
loop_
_entity_poly.entity_id
_entity_poly.type
_entity_poly.pdbx_seq_one_letter_code
_entity_poly.pdbx_strand_id
1 'polypeptide(L)'
;MLTSTDHKADLAAKPTQLSREDLLRAFRIMQTSRRIDDREILLKRQNRIFFQISGAGHEALTCAAGFALRSGYDWFYPYYRDRALCLALGMTAEE
;
A
#
# COMPACT_ATOMS: atom_id res chain seq x y z
N MET A 1 -10.78 -17.48 -12.99
CA MET A 1 -11.39 -16.49 -12.08
C MET A 1 -12.45 -17.17 -11.23
N LEU A 2 -12.43 -16.90 -9.94
CA LEU A 2 -13.43 -17.46 -9.04
C LEU A 2 -14.79 -16.82 -9.27
N THR A 3 -15.85 -17.63 -9.15
CA THR A 3 -17.21 -17.10 -9.16
C THR A 3 -17.44 -16.32 -7.86
N SER A 4 -18.46 -15.44 -7.85
CA SER A 4 -18.79 -14.68 -6.64
C SER A 4 -19.11 -15.62 -5.47
N THR A 5 -19.79 -16.73 -5.73
CA THR A 5 -20.16 -17.71 -4.70
C THR A 5 -18.93 -18.38 -4.11
N ASP A 6 -18.00 -18.82 -4.96
CA ASP A 6 -16.78 -19.47 -4.49
C ASP A 6 -15.94 -18.51 -3.67
N HIS A 7 -15.84 -17.27 -4.11
CA HIS A 7 -15.10 -16.24 -3.40
C HIS A 7 -15.68 -15.97 -2.02
N LYS A 8 -17.01 -15.87 -1.92
CA LYS A 8 -17.67 -15.68 -0.64
C LYS A 8 -17.48 -16.88 0.29
N ALA A 9 -17.55 -18.08 -0.25
CA ALA A 9 -17.34 -19.29 0.53
C ALA A 9 -15.93 -19.34 1.10
N ASP A 10 -14.94 -19.00 0.30
CA ASP A 10 -13.54 -18.94 0.73
C ASP A 10 -13.34 -17.90 1.83
N LEU A 11 -13.91 -16.72 1.68
CA LEU A 11 -13.81 -15.67 2.68
C LEU A 11 -14.52 -16.05 3.98
N ALA A 12 -15.67 -16.70 3.89
CA ALA A 12 -16.40 -17.16 5.05
C ALA A 12 -15.67 -18.28 5.78
N ALA A 13 -15.06 -19.22 5.02
CA ALA A 13 -14.30 -20.32 5.59
C ALA A 13 -12.95 -19.89 6.16
N LYS A 14 -12.37 -18.84 5.60
CA LYS A 14 -11.06 -18.31 5.98
C LYS A 14 -11.15 -16.81 6.15
N PRO A 15 -11.81 -16.33 7.23
CA PRO A 15 -12.05 -14.89 7.41
C PRO A 15 -10.76 -14.07 7.48
N THR A 16 -9.63 -14.72 7.86
CA THR A 16 -8.34 -14.07 7.88
C THR A 16 -7.37 -14.92 7.07
N GLN A 17 -7.18 -14.56 5.80
CA GLN A 17 -6.22 -15.25 4.94
C GLN A 17 -4.81 -14.74 5.14
N LEU A 18 -4.64 -13.65 5.90
CA LEU A 18 -3.35 -13.05 6.18
C LEU A 18 -2.79 -13.62 7.47
N SER A 19 -1.53 -13.97 7.45
CA SER A 19 -0.82 -14.39 8.64
C SER A 19 -0.54 -13.18 9.54
N ARG A 20 -0.11 -13.45 10.77
CA ARG A 20 0.32 -12.37 11.66
C ARG A 20 1.48 -11.58 11.04
N GLU A 21 2.41 -12.26 10.39
CA GLU A 21 3.53 -11.61 9.72
C GLU A 21 3.07 -10.70 8.60
N ASP A 22 2.06 -11.13 7.83
CA ASP A 22 1.48 -10.30 6.77
C ASP A 22 0.83 -9.05 7.35
N LEU A 23 0.12 -9.18 8.46
CA LEU A 23 -0.52 -8.04 9.11
C LEU A 23 0.52 -7.06 9.65
N LEU A 24 1.60 -7.56 10.24
CA LEU A 24 2.69 -6.70 10.70
C LEU A 24 3.39 -6.00 9.55
N ARG A 25 3.60 -6.72 8.44
CA ARG A 25 4.19 -6.12 7.25
C ARG A 25 3.29 -5.03 6.69
N ALA A 26 1.99 -5.29 6.62
CA ALA A 26 1.03 -4.29 6.16
C ALA A 26 1.06 -3.04 7.05
N PHE A 27 1.09 -3.23 8.35
CA PHE A 27 1.16 -2.11 9.30
C PHE A 27 2.44 -1.30 9.09
N ARG A 28 3.58 -1.97 8.90
CA ARG A 28 4.85 -1.29 8.65
C ARG A 28 4.81 -0.48 7.36
N ILE A 29 4.23 -1.04 6.32
CA ILE A 29 4.11 -0.36 5.03
C ILE A 29 3.25 0.89 5.18
N MET A 30 2.11 0.76 5.83
CA MET A 30 1.20 1.89 6.04
C MET A 30 1.87 2.97 6.88
N GLN A 31 2.58 2.58 7.93
CA GLN A 31 3.26 3.52 8.80
C GLN A 31 4.44 4.19 8.07
N THR A 32 5.18 3.43 7.28
CA THR A 32 6.27 3.97 6.47
C THR A 32 5.74 5.01 5.49
N SER A 33 4.61 4.72 4.83
CA SER A 33 3.97 5.67 3.93
C SER A 33 3.61 6.97 4.65
N ARG A 34 3.03 6.87 5.84
CA ARG A 34 2.65 8.05 6.64
C ARG A 34 3.89 8.84 7.07
N ARG A 35 4.95 8.14 7.47
CA ARG A 35 6.20 8.80 7.87
C ARG A 35 6.88 9.51 6.70
N ILE A 36 6.84 8.92 5.51
CA ILE A 36 7.36 9.57 4.31
C ILE A 36 6.57 10.85 4.03
N ASP A 37 5.24 10.80 4.13
CA ASP A 37 4.42 12.00 3.97
C ASP A 37 4.83 13.09 4.94
N ASP A 38 4.98 12.76 6.21
CA ASP A 38 5.39 13.72 7.24
C ASP A 38 6.75 14.34 6.90
N ARG A 39 7.67 13.52 6.45
CA ARG A 39 9.01 14.00 6.07
C ARG A 39 8.95 14.91 4.86
N GLU A 40 8.15 14.56 3.87
CA GLU A 40 8.00 15.38 2.66
C GLU A 40 7.35 16.71 2.98
N ILE A 41 6.38 16.75 3.88
CA ILE A 41 5.78 18.00 4.32
C ILE A 41 6.84 18.91 4.94
N LEU A 42 7.70 18.34 5.77
CA LEU A 42 8.80 19.10 6.38
C LEU A 42 9.77 19.63 5.31
N LEU A 43 10.16 18.77 4.37
CA LEU A 43 11.06 19.17 3.30
C LEU A 43 10.45 20.25 2.41
N LYS A 44 9.15 20.18 2.17
CA LYS A 44 8.42 21.20 1.41
C LYS A 44 8.48 22.54 2.12
N ARG A 45 8.28 22.56 3.43
CA ARG A 45 8.37 23.79 4.23
C ARG A 45 9.76 24.38 4.22
N GLN A 46 10.78 23.53 4.07
CA GLN A 46 12.18 23.97 3.98
C GLN A 46 12.60 24.31 2.55
N ASN A 47 11.67 24.28 1.60
CA ASN A 47 11.92 24.53 0.17
C ASN A 47 12.94 23.57 -0.46
N ARG A 48 13.03 22.36 0.08
CA ARG A 48 13.94 21.33 -0.43
C ARG A 48 13.31 20.45 -1.49
N ILE A 49 11.98 20.43 -1.56
CA ILE A 49 11.22 19.77 -2.63
C ILE A 49 10.17 20.74 -3.14
N PHE A 50 9.75 20.53 -4.41
CA PHE A 50 8.86 21.47 -5.08
C PHE A 50 7.39 21.24 -4.78
N PHE A 51 6.98 19.98 -4.61
CA PHE A 51 5.60 19.67 -4.27
C PHE A 51 5.55 18.37 -3.50
N GLN A 52 4.43 18.17 -2.83
CA GLN A 52 4.18 16.96 -2.05
C GLN A 52 2.69 16.63 -2.15
N ILE A 53 2.39 15.34 -2.38
CA ILE A 53 1.02 14.85 -2.40
C ILE A 53 0.93 13.73 -1.38
N SER A 54 0.05 13.89 -0.40
CA SER A 54 -0.11 12.94 0.68
C SER A 54 -0.96 11.75 0.27
N GLY A 55 -0.56 10.56 0.73
CA GLY A 55 -1.38 9.36 0.65
C GLY A 55 -2.18 9.12 1.94
N ALA A 56 -2.19 10.07 2.87
CA ALA A 56 -2.85 9.89 4.16
C ALA A 56 -4.34 9.58 3.98
N GLY A 57 -4.80 8.55 4.67
CA GLY A 57 -6.16 8.06 4.58
C GLY A 57 -6.37 6.97 3.53
N HIS A 58 -5.42 6.77 2.63
CA HIS A 58 -5.50 5.76 1.57
C HIS A 58 -4.60 4.55 1.82
N GLU A 59 -3.85 4.54 2.90
CA GLU A 59 -2.82 3.53 3.12
C GLU A 59 -3.37 2.11 3.18
N ALA A 60 -4.50 1.90 3.84
CA ALA A 60 -5.05 0.56 4.00
C ALA A 60 -5.47 -0.04 2.65
N LEU A 61 -6.18 0.73 1.84
CA LEU A 61 -6.64 0.28 0.54
C LEU A 61 -5.47 0.01 -0.41
N THR A 62 -4.54 0.94 -0.50
CA THR A 62 -3.43 0.83 -1.44
C THR A 62 -2.44 -0.24 -1.00
N CYS A 63 -2.23 -0.42 0.30
CA CYS A 63 -1.42 -1.51 0.82
C CYS A 63 -2.06 -2.87 0.51
N ALA A 64 -3.37 -2.98 0.71
CA ALA A 64 -4.09 -4.22 0.40
C ALA A 64 -4.01 -4.54 -1.10
N ALA A 65 -4.14 -3.54 -1.95
CA ALA A 65 -3.98 -3.73 -3.39
C ALA A 65 -2.60 -4.24 -3.74
N GLY A 66 -1.56 -3.70 -3.10
CA GLY A 66 -0.19 -4.14 -3.31
C GLY A 66 0.03 -5.60 -2.90
N PHE A 67 -0.65 -6.07 -1.86
CA PHE A 67 -0.57 -7.46 -1.44
C PHE A 67 -1.28 -8.39 -2.44
N ALA A 68 -2.29 -7.90 -3.13
CA ALA A 68 -3.06 -8.68 -4.10
C ALA A 68 -2.38 -8.75 -5.47
N LEU A 69 -1.51 -7.80 -5.80
CA LEU A 69 -0.84 -7.72 -7.09
C LEU A 69 0.55 -8.38 -7.03
N ARG A 70 0.98 -8.91 -8.18
CA ARG A 70 2.32 -9.51 -8.31
C ARG A 70 3.22 -8.56 -9.07
N SER A 71 4.26 -8.10 -8.40
CA SER A 71 5.27 -7.25 -9.01
C SER A 71 5.93 -7.99 -10.18
N GLY A 72 6.06 -7.31 -11.31
CA GLY A 72 6.67 -7.89 -12.50
C GLY A 72 5.75 -8.81 -13.30
N TYR A 73 4.54 -9.09 -12.82
CA TYR A 73 3.57 -9.94 -13.51
C TYR A 73 2.29 -9.20 -13.84
N ASP A 74 1.67 -8.55 -12.84
CA ASP A 74 0.42 -7.83 -13.06
C ASP A 74 0.66 -6.45 -13.64
N TRP A 75 -0.25 -6.01 -14.49
CA TRP A 75 -0.26 -4.66 -15.03
C TRP A 75 -1.13 -3.78 -14.17
N PHE A 76 -0.68 -2.57 -13.88
CA PHE A 76 -1.46 -1.61 -13.12
C PHE A 76 -1.03 -0.18 -13.46
N TYR A 77 -1.98 0.74 -13.30
CA TYR A 77 -1.75 2.16 -13.53
C TYR A 77 -2.02 2.90 -12.24
N PRO A 78 -0.99 3.08 -11.39
CA PRO A 78 -1.19 3.72 -10.10
C PRO A 78 -1.54 5.20 -10.22
N TYR A 79 -2.16 5.70 -9.17
CA TYR A 79 -2.55 7.09 -9.05
C TYR A 79 -1.53 7.83 -8.18
N TYR A 80 -1.62 9.16 -8.13
CA TYR A 80 -0.59 9.93 -7.44
C TYR A 80 -0.59 9.77 -5.91
N ARG A 81 -1.59 9.17 -5.33
CA ARG A 81 -1.63 8.89 -3.88
C ARG A 81 -1.27 7.44 -3.54
N ASP A 82 -0.56 6.77 -4.39
CA ASP A 82 -0.34 5.32 -4.32
C ASP A 82 0.97 4.91 -3.67
N ARG A 83 1.52 5.73 -2.80
CA ARG A 83 2.80 5.41 -2.17
C ARG A 83 2.76 4.06 -1.45
N ALA A 84 1.71 3.79 -0.67
CA ALA A 84 1.63 2.52 0.05
C ALA A 84 1.53 1.33 -0.90
N LEU A 85 0.90 1.50 -2.06
CA LEU A 85 0.88 0.47 -3.09
C LEU A 85 2.31 0.17 -3.58
N CYS A 86 3.07 1.20 -3.90
CA CYS A 86 4.44 1.04 -4.37
C CYS A 86 5.33 0.39 -3.31
N LEU A 87 5.18 0.80 -2.06
CA LEU A 87 5.93 0.19 -0.96
C LEU A 87 5.57 -1.28 -0.78
N ALA A 88 4.30 -1.62 -0.91
CA ALA A 88 3.84 -3.01 -0.79
C ALA A 88 4.39 -3.87 -1.93
N LEU A 89 4.65 -3.28 -3.09
CA LEU A 89 5.22 -3.99 -4.24
C LEU A 89 6.75 -4.06 -4.21
N GLY A 90 7.40 -3.48 -3.21
CA GLY A 90 8.83 -3.63 -3.00
C GLY A 90 9.67 -2.37 -3.18
N MET A 91 9.06 -1.23 -3.49
CA MET A 91 9.79 0.02 -3.58
C MET A 91 10.30 0.43 -2.21
N THR A 92 11.49 1.00 -2.15
CA THR A 92 12.05 1.48 -0.89
C THR A 92 11.75 2.97 -0.70
N ALA A 93 11.93 3.45 0.54
CA ALA A 93 11.72 4.87 0.85
C ALA A 93 12.70 5.78 0.14
N GLU A 94 13.83 5.23 -0.30
CA GLU A 94 14.89 6.01 -0.98
C GLU A 94 14.61 6.18 -2.48
N GLU A 95 13.75 5.36 -3.02
CA GLU A 95 13.39 5.42 -4.43
C GLU A 95 12.28 6.43 -4.68
#